data_a674d19768437cabe2a3241c22ffde5f
#
_entry.id   a674d19768437cabe2a3241c22ffde5f
#
_cell.length_a   1.000
_cell.length_b   1.000
_cell.length_c   1.000
_cell.angle_alpha   90.00
_cell.angle_beta   90.00
_cell.angle_gamma   90.00
#
_symmetry.space_group_name_H-M   'P 1'
#
loop_
_entity.id
_entity.type
_entity.pdbx_description
1 polymer ?
#
loop_
_entity_poly.entity_id
_entity_poly.type
_entity_poly.pdbx_seq_one_letter_code
_entity_poly.pdbx_strand_id
1 'polypeptide(L)'
;MTTDHSFSRRGFLGVLAAGTLAGCTTSMPGGRSAPTPARITRPIGPPSDAELQVMYGPVEDGGYLIPAVPYQQIDPKFYRQRVSDPTGQAPGTVVVDTPSRLLYVVEPGGTAMRYGVGIGRDGFAWQGDGIIHWRQPWPRWKPPNEMVARTPSLAKYSIANGGMEPGLKNPLGARALYIFQNGEDTLYRLHGNPEWKSIGKAVSSGCVRLMNQDVIDLYKRVPAKAKIVVWQ
;
A
#
# COMPACT_ATOMS: atom_id res chain seq x y z
N MET A 1 -62.97 -14.00 1.99
CA MET A 1 -63.17 -15.33 2.56
C MET A 1 -62.07 -15.58 3.57
N THR A 2 -62.45 -15.50 4.78
CA THR A 2 -61.74 -15.71 6.03
C THR A 2 -61.43 -17.18 6.25
N THR A 3 -60.29 -17.54 6.77
CA THR A 3 -60.19 -18.59 7.80
C THR A 3 -58.94 -18.41 8.64
N ASP A 4 -59.19 -18.03 9.85
CA ASP A 4 -58.40 -18.02 11.06
C ASP A 4 -58.27 -19.45 11.61
N HIS A 5 -57.12 -19.86 12.09
CA HIS A 5 -57.00 -21.01 12.98
C HIS A 5 -56.00 -20.77 14.11
N SER A 6 -56.58 -20.37 15.23
CA SER A 6 -56.03 -20.43 16.58
C SER A 6 -56.09 -21.87 17.15
N PHE A 7 -55.04 -22.35 17.82
CA PHE A 7 -55.05 -23.44 18.83
C PHE A 7 -53.97 -23.18 19.85
N SER A 8 -54.29 -22.80 21.00
CA SER A 8 -54.76 -23.42 22.25
C SER A 8 -53.63 -24.06 23.10
N ARG A 9 -53.47 -23.42 24.28
CA ARG A 9 -52.64 -23.84 25.43
C ARG A 9 -53.23 -25.09 26.11
N ARG A 10 -52.39 -26.06 26.51
CA ARG A 10 -52.51 -26.99 27.67
C ARG A 10 -51.10 -27.51 27.94
N GLY A 11 -50.37 -27.33 29.00
CA GLY A 11 -50.71 -27.56 30.39
C GLY A 11 -50.35 -28.99 30.75
N PHE A 12 -49.07 -29.27 31.19
CA PHE A 12 -48.75 -30.48 31.91
C PHE A 12 -47.79 -30.20 33.06
N LEU A 13 -48.34 -30.35 34.27
CA LEU A 13 -47.61 -30.44 35.53
C LEU A 13 -47.11 -31.87 35.71
N GLY A 14 -45.94 -32.06 36.26
CA GLY A 14 -45.54 -33.38 36.71
C GLY A 14 -44.11 -33.50 37.22
N VAL A 15 -43.95 -33.45 38.52
CA VAL A 15 -43.11 -34.25 39.42
C VAL A 15 -41.62 -33.93 39.55
N LEU A 16 -41.30 -33.36 40.75
CA LEU A 16 -39.96 -33.32 41.34
C LEU A 16 -39.45 -34.75 41.60
N ALA A 17 -38.21 -35.02 41.22
CA ALA A 17 -37.37 -36.06 41.78
C ALA A 17 -36.03 -35.46 42.11
N ALA A 18 -35.73 -35.36 43.43
CA ALA A 18 -34.44 -34.96 43.95
C ALA A 18 -33.44 -36.10 43.80
N GLY A 19 -32.46 -35.91 42.93
CA GLY A 19 -31.32 -36.79 42.78
C GLY A 19 -30.05 -36.03 43.09
N THR A 20 -29.47 -36.29 44.27
CA THR A 20 -28.12 -35.81 44.69
C THR A 20 -27.08 -36.55 43.86
N LEU A 21 -26.47 -35.87 42.88
CA LEU A 21 -25.28 -36.36 42.17
C LEU A 21 -24.08 -35.56 42.65
N ALA A 22 -23.17 -36.24 43.34
CA ALA A 22 -21.84 -35.76 43.70
C ALA A 22 -21.06 -35.44 42.41
N GLY A 23 -20.87 -34.17 42.13
CA GLY A 23 -20.09 -33.71 41.00
C GLY A 23 -18.60 -33.81 41.29
N CYS A 24 -17.90 -34.74 40.63
CA CYS A 24 -16.45 -34.67 40.49
C CYS A 24 -16.11 -33.48 39.60
N THR A 25 -15.58 -32.42 40.17
CA THR A 25 -14.98 -31.32 39.41
C THR A 25 -13.66 -31.78 38.80
N THR A 26 -13.69 -32.29 37.59
CA THR A 26 -12.49 -32.39 36.75
C THR A 26 -12.11 -31.01 36.33
N SER A 27 -11.13 -30.42 37.02
CA SER A 27 -10.44 -29.22 36.56
C SER A 27 -9.77 -29.51 35.21
N MET A 28 -10.30 -28.98 34.14
CA MET A 28 -9.61 -28.97 32.82
C MET A 28 -8.30 -28.19 32.98
N PRO A 29 -7.17 -28.76 32.57
CA PRO A 29 -5.93 -28.01 32.50
C PRO A 29 -6.11 -26.84 31.55
N GLY A 30 -5.88 -25.60 32.03
CA GLY A 30 -6.01 -24.36 31.31
C GLY A 30 -5.34 -24.47 29.95
N GLY A 31 -6.14 -24.25 28.88
CA GLY A 31 -5.59 -24.18 27.55
C GLY A 31 -4.48 -23.13 27.49
N ARG A 32 -3.26 -23.59 27.28
CA ARG A 32 -2.14 -22.69 26.96
C ARG A 32 -2.53 -21.98 25.66
N SER A 33 -2.91 -20.71 25.76
CA SER A 33 -3.02 -19.84 24.60
C SER A 33 -1.69 -19.93 23.85
N ALA A 34 -1.71 -20.36 22.61
CA ALA A 34 -0.53 -20.35 21.77
C ALA A 34 0.03 -18.91 21.77
N PRO A 35 1.33 -18.72 21.96
CA PRO A 35 1.91 -17.38 21.94
C PRO A 35 1.59 -16.77 20.57
N THR A 36 0.89 -15.65 20.56
CA THR A 36 0.71 -14.82 19.36
C THR A 36 2.11 -14.55 18.81
N PRO A 37 2.42 -14.87 17.55
CA PRO A 37 3.75 -14.63 17.01
C PRO A 37 4.06 -13.13 17.20
N ALA A 38 5.12 -12.85 17.94
CA ALA A 38 5.59 -11.49 18.16
C ALA A 38 5.81 -10.86 16.79
N ARG A 39 5.02 -9.83 16.47
CA ARG A 39 5.22 -9.05 15.25
C ARG A 39 6.61 -8.45 15.35
N ILE A 40 7.56 -8.95 14.55
CA ILE A 40 8.91 -8.41 14.46
C ILE A 40 8.76 -6.98 13.93
N THR A 41 8.66 -6.03 14.84
CA THR A 41 8.67 -4.61 14.49
C THR A 41 10.11 -4.23 14.22
N ARG A 42 10.41 -3.88 12.98
CA ARG A 42 11.73 -3.37 12.60
C ARG A 42 12.08 -2.17 13.49
N PRO A 43 13.32 -2.06 13.98
CA PRO A 43 13.74 -0.90 14.77
C PRO A 43 13.51 0.42 14.04
N ILE A 44 13.26 1.49 14.79
CA ILE A 44 13.23 2.86 14.25
C ILE A 44 14.67 3.27 13.97
N GLY A 45 14.93 3.80 12.78
CA GLY A 45 16.24 4.31 12.41
C GLY A 45 16.70 3.85 11.02
N PRO A 46 17.88 4.30 10.61
CA PRO A 46 18.44 3.93 9.31
C PRO A 46 18.73 2.43 9.27
N PRO A 47 18.48 1.78 8.13
CA PRO A 47 18.83 0.37 7.95
C PRO A 47 20.36 0.20 7.90
N SER A 48 20.83 -0.95 8.39
CA SER A 48 22.22 -1.36 8.23
C SER A 48 22.55 -1.66 6.76
N ASP A 49 23.84 -1.71 6.42
CA ASP A 49 24.26 -2.04 5.06
C ASP A 49 23.77 -3.43 4.62
N ALA A 50 23.81 -4.41 5.50
CA ALA A 50 23.28 -5.75 5.21
C ALA A 50 21.77 -5.73 4.90
N GLU A 51 20.98 -4.92 5.61
CA GLU A 51 19.56 -4.72 5.32
C GLU A 51 19.35 -4.00 3.99
N LEU A 52 20.18 -3.02 3.65
CA LEU A 52 20.12 -2.31 2.37
C LEU A 52 20.46 -3.23 1.19
N GLN A 53 21.45 -4.12 1.34
CA GLN A 53 21.78 -5.13 0.33
C GLN A 53 20.60 -6.05 0.03
N VAL A 54 19.88 -6.50 1.05
CA VAL A 54 18.66 -7.30 0.90
C VAL A 54 17.52 -6.47 0.32
N MET A 55 17.33 -5.26 0.82
CA MET A 55 16.23 -4.37 0.46
C MET A 55 16.27 -3.92 -1.01
N TYR A 56 17.47 -3.62 -1.50
CA TYR A 56 17.72 -3.07 -2.84
C TYR A 56 18.45 -4.06 -3.76
N GLY A 57 18.62 -5.30 -3.33
CA GLY A 57 19.11 -6.40 -4.17
C GLY A 57 18.16 -6.70 -5.34
N PRO A 58 18.56 -7.64 -6.22
CA PRO A 58 17.68 -8.09 -7.30
C PRO A 58 16.46 -8.79 -6.73
N VAL A 59 15.30 -8.59 -7.36
CA VAL A 59 14.01 -9.15 -6.93
C VAL A 59 13.33 -9.82 -8.12
N GLU A 60 12.96 -11.09 -7.96
CA GLU A 60 12.06 -11.76 -8.90
C GLU A 60 10.62 -11.47 -8.48
N ASP A 61 9.82 -10.88 -9.40
CA ASP A 61 8.43 -10.51 -9.15
C ASP A 61 7.63 -10.51 -10.46
N GLY A 62 6.50 -11.23 -10.47
CA GLY A 62 5.60 -11.29 -11.62
C GLY A 62 6.22 -11.79 -12.91
N GLY A 63 7.23 -12.68 -12.82
CA GLY A 63 7.96 -13.22 -13.97
C GLY A 63 9.07 -12.30 -14.50
N TYR A 64 9.41 -11.22 -13.79
CA TYR A 64 10.47 -10.31 -14.15
C TYR A 64 11.57 -10.30 -13.08
N LEU A 65 12.82 -10.38 -13.49
CA LEU A 65 13.98 -10.18 -12.62
C LEU A 65 14.31 -8.69 -12.59
N ILE A 66 13.85 -8.00 -11.55
CA ILE A 66 14.15 -6.58 -11.30
C ILE A 66 15.62 -6.49 -10.88
N PRO A 67 16.46 -5.67 -11.54
CA PRO A 67 17.87 -5.56 -11.18
C PRO A 67 18.06 -4.88 -9.82
N ALA A 68 19.20 -5.13 -9.19
CA ALA A 68 19.60 -4.42 -7.97
C ALA A 68 19.69 -2.92 -8.23
N VAL A 69 19.34 -2.15 -7.20
CA VAL A 69 19.54 -0.69 -7.18
C VAL A 69 20.91 -0.40 -6.55
N PRO A 70 21.79 0.37 -7.19
CA PRO A 70 23.06 0.79 -6.60
C PRO A 70 22.81 1.85 -5.50
N TYR A 71 22.26 1.41 -4.36
CA TYR A 71 21.78 2.28 -3.29
C TYR A 71 22.88 3.19 -2.73
N GLN A 72 24.16 2.78 -2.77
CA GLN A 72 25.30 3.60 -2.35
C GLN A 72 25.42 4.93 -3.13
N GLN A 73 24.75 5.05 -4.30
CA GLN A 73 24.68 6.27 -5.10
C GLN A 73 23.44 7.12 -4.79
N ILE A 74 22.61 6.70 -3.83
CA ILE A 74 21.40 7.41 -3.40
C ILE A 74 21.68 8.05 -2.04
N ASP A 75 21.24 9.29 -1.85
CA ASP A 75 21.32 9.95 -0.54
C ASP A 75 20.58 9.09 0.51
N PRO A 76 21.23 8.74 1.63
CA PRO A 76 20.65 7.88 2.68
C PRO A 76 19.30 8.34 3.23
N LYS A 77 18.98 9.64 3.13
CA LYS A 77 17.66 10.15 3.54
C LYS A 77 16.51 9.57 2.71
N PHE A 78 16.79 9.05 1.51
CA PHE A 78 15.79 8.46 0.61
C PHE A 78 15.69 6.94 0.73
N TYR A 79 16.47 6.29 1.60
CA TYR A 79 16.30 4.87 1.86
C TYR A 79 14.97 4.60 2.56
N ARG A 80 14.34 3.48 2.19
CA ARG A 80 13.18 3.00 2.91
C ARG A 80 13.53 2.66 4.35
N GLN A 81 12.87 3.29 5.31
CA GLN A 81 13.12 3.06 6.73
C GLN A 81 11.90 3.38 7.58
N ARG A 82 11.82 2.73 8.75
CA ARG A 82 10.82 3.09 9.76
C ARG A 82 11.33 4.29 10.56
N VAL A 83 10.43 5.26 10.73
CA VAL A 83 10.69 6.50 11.47
C VAL A 83 9.58 6.75 12.50
N SER A 84 9.82 7.63 13.47
CA SER A 84 8.71 8.24 14.21
C SER A 84 7.81 8.97 13.22
N ASP A 85 6.50 8.86 13.38
CA ASP A 85 5.55 9.49 12.46
C ASP A 85 5.61 11.03 12.56
N PRO A 86 6.05 11.74 11.52
CA PRO A 86 6.05 13.20 11.51
C PRO A 86 4.72 13.80 11.04
N THR A 87 3.76 12.97 10.62
CA THR A 87 2.62 13.43 9.83
C THR A 87 1.39 13.74 10.68
N GLY A 88 1.26 13.10 11.85
CA GLY A 88 0.10 13.22 12.71
C GLY A 88 -1.21 12.66 12.10
N GLN A 89 -1.12 11.92 10.99
CA GLN A 89 -2.28 11.31 10.34
C GLN A 89 -2.64 9.97 11.01
N ALA A 90 -3.87 9.52 10.79
CA ALA A 90 -4.32 8.22 11.29
C ALA A 90 -3.55 7.05 10.66
N PRO A 91 -3.32 5.94 11.40
CA PRO A 91 -2.70 4.74 10.86
C PRO A 91 -3.41 4.23 9.58
N GLY A 92 -2.61 3.82 8.59
CA GLY A 92 -3.08 3.41 7.27
C GLY A 92 -3.14 4.55 6.24
N THR A 93 -2.97 5.81 6.66
CA THR A 93 -2.88 6.95 5.74
C THR A 93 -1.53 6.94 5.02
N VAL A 94 -1.55 7.25 3.74
CA VAL A 94 -0.37 7.56 2.93
C VAL A 94 -0.20 9.07 2.86
N VAL A 95 0.99 9.58 3.17
CA VAL A 95 1.30 11.00 3.08
C VAL A 95 2.46 11.19 2.11
N VAL A 96 2.29 12.07 1.13
CA VAL A 96 3.36 12.48 0.20
C VAL A 96 3.79 13.88 0.56
N ASP A 97 5.02 14.03 1.04
CA ASP A 97 5.68 15.31 1.31
C ASP A 97 6.51 15.65 0.06
N THR A 98 5.94 16.47 -0.82
CA THR A 98 6.58 16.79 -2.09
C THR A 98 7.81 17.70 -1.93
N PRO A 99 7.85 18.70 -1.03
CA PRO A 99 9.05 19.47 -0.77
C PRO A 99 10.24 18.62 -0.31
N SER A 100 10.00 17.69 0.61
CA SER A 100 11.06 16.80 1.13
C SER A 100 11.37 15.63 0.19
N ARG A 101 10.50 15.36 -0.78
CA ARG A 101 10.55 14.18 -1.68
C ARG A 101 10.53 12.87 -0.92
N LEU A 102 9.61 12.80 0.04
CA LEU A 102 9.39 11.64 0.91
C LEU A 102 7.93 11.21 0.86
N LEU A 103 7.71 9.94 1.06
CA LEU A 103 6.39 9.35 1.23
C LEU A 103 6.35 8.57 2.54
N TYR A 104 5.26 8.69 3.28
CA TYR A 104 5.04 8.00 4.54
C TYR A 104 3.80 7.11 4.45
N VAL A 105 3.89 5.91 5.00
CA VAL A 105 2.73 5.08 5.36
C VAL A 105 2.65 5.06 6.87
N VAL A 106 1.63 5.69 7.41
CA VAL A 106 1.45 5.80 8.86
C VAL A 106 1.11 4.43 9.45
N GLU A 107 1.84 4.02 10.47
CA GLU A 107 1.66 2.75 11.17
C GLU A 107 1.10 2.99 12.58
N PRO A 108 0.46 1.98 13.20
CA PRO A 108 0.08 2.06 14.61
C PRO A 108 1.30 2.29 15.53
N GLY A 109 1.08 2.99 16.65
CA GLY A 109 2.12 3.21 17.67
C GLY A 109 3.02 4.41 17.38
N GLY A 110 2.56 5.40 16.60
CA GLY A 110 3.29 6.65 16.37
C GLY A 110 4.52 6.49 15.48
N THR A 111 4.49 5.52 14.57
CA THR A 111 5.56 5.27 13.61
C THR A 111 5.04 5.36 12.17
N ALA A 112 5.95 5.51 11.22
CA ALA A 112 5.63 5.44 9.80
C ALA A 112 6.75 4.72 9.02
N MET A 113 6.37 4.02 7.95
CA MET A 113 7.34 3.57 6.95
C MET A 113 7.55 4.71 5.97
N ARG A 114 8.79 5.18 5.86
CA ARG A 114 9.21 6.27 4.98
C ARG A 114 9.91 5.74 3.74
N TYR A 115 9.63 6.35 2.59
CA TYR A 115 10.24 6.07 1.30
C TYR A 115 10.76 7.35 0.65
N GLY A 116 11.88 7.27 -0.05
CA GLY A 116 12.31 8.31 -0.96
C GLY A 116 11.52 8.27 -2.26
N VAL A 117 11.11 9.43 -2.76
CA VAL A 117 10.34 9.53 -4.00
C VAL A 117 10.95 10.51 -5.00
N GLY A 118 10.70 10.26 -6.28
CA GLY A 118 10.84 11.25 -7.33
C GLY A 118 9.47 11.82 -7.66
N ILE A 119 9.42 13.13 -7.93
CA ILE A 119 8.17 13.83 -8.25
C ILE A 119 8.22 14.43 -9.65
N GLY A 120 7.07 14.81 -10.19
CA GLY A 120 6.96 15.54 -11.45
C GLY A 120 7.46 16.97 -11.33
N ARG A 121 7.90 17.56 -12.45
CA ARG A 121 8.04 19.01 -12.53
C ARG A 121 6.71 19.71 -12.30
N ASP A 122 5.63 19.11 -12.81
CA ASP A 122 4.25 19.55 -12.63
C ASP A 122 3.53 18.77 -11.51
N GLY A 123 4.24 17.99 -10.70
CA GLY A 123 3.70 17.16 -9.60
C GLY A 123 3.14 17.98 -8.46
N PHE A 124 3.36 19.29 -8.49
CA PHE A 124 2.74 20.28 -7.60
C PHE A 124 1.33 20.68 -8.02
N ALA A 125 0.87 20.25 -9.21
CA ALA A 125 -0.44 20.63 -9.72
C ALA A 125 -1.61 20.00 -8.94
N TRP A 126 -1.38 18.86 -8.27
CA TRP A 126 -2.37 18.23 -7.40
C TRP A 126 -1.88 18.15 -5.96
N GLN A 127 -2.71 18.62 -5.07
CA GLN A 127 -2.51 18.61 -3.62
C GLN A 127 -3.83 18.32 -2.90
N GLY A 128 -3.75 17.94 -1.64
CA GLY A 128 -4.93 17.72 -0.80
C GLY A 128 -5.18 16.24 -0.52
N ASP A 129 -6.42 15.92 -0.20
CA ASP A 129 -6.85 14.60 0.23
C ASP A 129 -7.46 13.79 -0.92
N GLY A 130 -7.15 12.51 -0.96
CA GLY A 130 -7.72 11.57 -1.92
C GLY A 130 -7.79 10.16 -1.35
N ILE A 131 -8.14 9.22 -2.20
CA ILE A 131 -8.23 7.79 -1.86
C ILE A 131 -7.42 7.00 -2.90
N ILE A 132 -6.60 6.07 -2.44
CA ILE A 132 -5.98 5.04 -3.29
C ILE A 132 -7.06 4.02 -3.61
N HIS A 133 -7.79 4.28 -4.70
CA HIS A 133 -9.00 3.55 -5.04
C HIS A 133 -8.71 2.22 -5.73
N TRP A 134 -7.71 2.19 -6.60
CA TRP A 134 -7.33 1.04 -7.40
C TRP A 134 -5.83 0.82 -7.35
N ARG A 135 -5.41 -0.44 -7.48
CA ARG A 135 -4.00 -0.84 -7.42
C ARG A 135 -3.75 -1.96 -8.42
N GLN A 136 -2.63 -1.93 -9.13
CA GLN A 136 -2.30 -2.92 -10.13
C GLN A 136 -0.83 -3.34 -10.08
N PRO A 137 -0.55 -4.66 -10.04
CA PRO A 137 0.77 -5.19 -10.32
C PRO A 137 1.04 -5.15 -11.82
N TRP A 138 2.27 -4.84 -12.19
CA TRP A 138 2.76 -4.81 -13.57
C TRP A 138 1.77 -4.16 -14.54
N PRO A 139 1.47 -2.85 -14.37
CA PRO A 139 0.45 -2.18 -15.16
C PRO A 139 0.91 -1.95 -16.59
N ARG A 140 -0.03 -1.95 -17.53
CA ARG A 140 0.16 -1.41 -18.86
C ARG A 140 0.25 0.11 -18.80
N TRP A 141 1.25 0.71 -19.38
CA TRP A 141 1.38 2.16 -19.41
C TRP A 141 0.70 2.75 -20.64
N LYS A 142 -0.16 3.72 -20.42
CA LYS A 142 -0.85 4.49 -21.46
C LYS A 142 -0.53 5.97 -21.23
N PRO A 143 0.35 6.57 -22.05
CA PRO A 143 0.65 7.99 -21.92
C PRO A 143 -0.61 8.83 -22.15
N PRO A 144 -0.83 9.92 -21.37
CA PRO A 144 -1.89 10.89 -21.67
C PRO A 144 -1.71 11.51 -23.06
N ASN A 145 -2.80 11.93 -23.69
CA ASN A 145 -2.77 12.51 -25.03
C ASN A 145 -1.85 13.74 -25.12
N GLU A 146 -1.84 14.58 -24.08
CA GLU A 146 -0.97 15.77 -24.00
C GLU A 146 0.52 15.36 -23.96
N MET A 147 0.84 14.23 -23.39
CA MET A 147 2.21 13.70 -23.39
C MET A 147 2.60 13.21 -24.79
N VAL A 148 1.69 12.53 -25.46
CA VAL A 148 1.91 12.08 -26.86
C VAL A 148 2.08 13.30 -27.78
N ALA A 149 1.26 14.34 -27.61
CA ALA A 149 1.36 15.58 -28.40
C ALA A 149 2.73 16.28 -28.21
N ARG A 150 3.24 16.32 -26.99
CA ARG A 150 4.58 16.89 -26.69
C ARG A 150 5.73 16.00 -27.15
N THR A 151 5.51 14.70 -27.25
CA THR A 151 6.53 13.69 -27.56
C THR A 151 5.98 12.68 -28.57
N PRO A 152 5.95 13.03 -29.89
CA PRO A 152 5.32 12.20 -30.92
C PRO A 152 5.83 10.77 -31.01
N SER A 153 7.08 10.49 -30.60
CA SER A 153 7.63 9.12 -30.54
C SER A 153 6.89 8.18 -29.58
N LEU A 154 6.06 8.74 -28.69
CA LEU A 154 5.19 7.97 -27.78
C LEU A 154 3.86 7.54 -28.42
N ALA A 155 3.55 8.00 -29.65
CA ALA A 155 2.30 7.67 -30.33
C ALA A 155 2.05 6.16 -30.44
N LYS A 156 3.12 5.37 -30.60
CA LYS A 156 3.05 3.90 -30.63
C LYS A 156 2.51 3.28 -29.32
N TYR A 157 2.54 4.03 -28.22
CA TYR A 157 2.01 3.63 -26.92
C TYR A 157 0.74 4.37 -26.54
N SER A 158 0.13 5.10 -27.46
CA SER A 158 -1.12 5.82 -27.22
C SER A 158 -2.23 4.88 -26.71
N ILE A 159 -3.29 5.47 -26.15
CA ILE A 159 -4.48 4.72 -25.73
C ILE A 159 -5.06 3.93 -26.89
N ALA A 160 -5.12 4.54 -28.10
CA ALA A 160 -5.63 3.90 -29.31
C ALA A 160 -4.78 2.68 -29.73
N ASN A 161 -3.48 2.71 -29.50
CA ASN A 161 -2.55 1.60 -29.81
C ASN A 161 -2.37 0.61 -28.63
N GLY A 162 -3.25 0.67 -27.59
CA GLY A 162 -3.29 -0.28 -26.49
C GLY A 162 -2.29 -0.03 -25.38
N GLY A 163 -1.37 0.95 -25.50
CA GLY A 163 -0.36 1.25 -24.49
C GLY A 163 0.90 0.38 -24.58
N MET A 164 1.85 0.65 -23.69
CA MET A 164 3.06 -0.14 -23.52
C MET A 164 2.80 -1.33 -22.60
N GLU A 165 3.21 -2.53 -23.01
CA GLU A 165 3.10 -3.75 -22.23
C GLU A 165 3.82 -3.66 -20.88
N PRO A 166 3.38 -4.44 -19.87
CA PRO A 166 4.15 -4.62 -18.64
C PRO A 166 5.59 -5.05 -18.92
N GLY A 167 6.51 -4.65 -18.05
CA GLY A 167 7.91 -5.08 -18.18
C GLY A 167 8.88 -4.12 -17.52
N LEU A 168 10.15 -4.52 -17.49
CA LEU A 168 11.24 -3.79 -16.84
C LEU A 168 11.49 -2.38 -17.42
N LYS A 169 11.12 -2.14 -18.68
CA LYS A 169 11.26 -0.83 -19.35
C LYS A 169 9.99 0.04 -19.26
N ASN A 170 8.90 -0.51 -18.69
CA ASN A 170 7.65 0.22 -18.55
C ASN A 170 7.81 1.34 -17.49
N PRO A 171 7.46 2.59 -17.81
CA PRO A 171 7.62 3.72 -16.90
C PRO A 171 6.87 3.61 -15.56
N LEU A 172 5.80 2.79 -15.50
CA LEU A 172 5.05 2.56 -14.26
C LEU A 172 5.69 1.46 -13.38
N GLY A 173 6.70 0.77 -13.88
CA GLY A 173 7.41 -0.25 -13.11
C GLY A 173 6.52 -1.40 -12.62
N ALA A 174 6.91 -1.98 -11.48
CA ALA A 174 6.30 -3.20 -10.95
C ALA A 174 4.89 -3.01 -10.38
N ARG A 175 4.52 -1.80 -9.93
CA ARG A 175 3.21 -1.50 -9.30
C ARG A 175 2.77 -0.09 -9.64
N ALA A 176 1.45 0.11 -9.71
CA ALA A 176 0.82 1.43 -9.68
C ALA A 176 -0.37 1.46 -8.71
N LEU A 177 -0.47 2.54 -7.97
CA LEU A 177 -1.56 2.86 -7.05
C LEU A 177 -2.23 4.13 -7.57
N TYR A 178 -3.52 4.06 -7.84
CA TYR A 178 -4.30 5.08 -8.55
C TYR A 178 -5.06 5.94 -7.55
N ILE A 179 -4.88 7.25 -7.64
CA ILE A 179 -5.43 8.23 -6.71
C ILE A 179 -6.72 8.79 -7.28
N PHE A 180 -7.78 8.72 -6.50
CA PHE A 180 -9.10 9.27 -6.81
C PHE A 180 -9.45 10.38 -5.81
N GLN A 181 -10.13 11.40 -6.29
CA GLN A 181 -10.69 12.47 -5.47
C GLN A 181 -12.15 12.69 -5.89
N ASN A 182 -13.06 12.77 -4.93
CA ASN A 182 -14.50 12.94 -5.18
C ASN A 182 -15.10 11.89 -6.15
N GLY A 183 -14.55 10.68 -6.16
CA GLY A 183 -14.99 9.60 -7.05
C GLY A 183 -14.36 9.61 -8.44
N GLU A 184 -13.57 10.62 -8.79
CA GLU A 184 -12.93 10.78 -10.08
C GLU A 184 -11.45 10.41 -10.05
N ASP A 185 -10.94 9.86 -11.14
CA ASP A 185 -9.53 9.56 -11.31
C ASP A 185 -8.73 10.87 -11.50
N THR A 186 -7.84 11.17 -10.56
CA THR A 186 -7.00 12.37 -10.61
C THR A 186 -5.93 12.32 -11.70
N LEU A 187 -5.74 11.18 -12.36
CA LEU A 187 -4.62 10.86 -13.24
C LEU A 187 -3.25 10.84 -12.53
N TYR A 188 -3.18 11.11 -11.23
CA TYR A 188 -1.97 10.95 -10.43
C TYR A 188 -1.84 9.52 -9.88
N ARG A 189 -0.60 9.07 -9.78
CA ARG A 189 -0.24 7.71 -9.41
C ARG A 189 0.95 7.72 -8.47
N LEU A 190 0.96 6.76 -7.53
CA LEU A 190 2.20 6.30 -6.92
C LEU A 190 2.63 5.06 -7.70
N HIS A 191 3.84 5.05 -8.25
CA HIS A 191 4.23 3.92 -9.11
C HIS A 191 5.73 3.63 -9.05
N GLY A 192 6.11 2.41 -9.43
CA GLY A 192 7.49 2.04 -9.61
C GLY A 192 8.12 2.76 -10.81
N ASN A 193 9.43 2.76 -10.86
CA ASN A 193 10.15 3.28 -12.01
C ASN A 193 11.51 2.59 -12.14
N PRO A 194 11.96 2.22 -13.36
CA PRO A 194 13.29 1.65 -13.56
C PRO A 194 14.40 2.69 -13.36
N GLU A 195 14.09 3.99 -13.46
CA GLU A 195 15.03 5.11 -13.33
C GLU A 195 15.26 5.48 -11.86
N TRP A 196 16.01 4.66 -11.12
CA TRP A 196 16.32 4.92 -9.71
C TRP A 196 16.98 6.28 -9.46
N LYS A 197 17.72 6.81 -10.44
CA LYS A 197 18.33 8.16 -10.40
C LYS A 197 17.32 9.30 -10.32
N SER A 198 16.03 9.01 -10.55
CA SER A 198 14.94 10.00 -10.42
C SER A 198 14.49 10.22 -8.97
N ILE A 199 14.88 9.36 -8.04
CA ILE A 199 14.56 9.50 -6.62
C ILE A 199 15.26 10.75 -6.06
N GLY A 200 14.53 11.51 -5.27
CA GLY A 200 14.99 12.81 -4.74
C GLY A 200 14.95 13.96 -5.74
N LYS A 201 14.41 13.76 -6.95
CA LYS A 201 14.39 14.78 -8.01
C LYS A 201 12.96 15.09 -8.48
N ALA A 202 12.80 16.29 -9.05
CA ALA A 202 11.57 16.74 -9.71
C ALA A 202 11.75 16.62 -11.24
N VAL A 203 11.54 15.39 -11.79
CA VAL A 203 11.85 15.08 -13.20
C VAL A 203 10.72 14.35 -13.93
N SER A 204 9.63 13.97 -13.26
CA SER A 204 8.52 13.27 -13.90
C SER A 204 7.47 14.25 -14.48
N SER A 205 6.47 13.70 -15.19
CA SER A 205 5.35 14.47 -15.75
C SER A 205 4.14 14.53 -14.80
N GLY A 206 4.36 14.46 -13.48
CA GLY A 206 3.30 14.64 -12.49
C GLY A 206 3.22 13.54 -11.42
N CYS A 207 3.42 12.27 -11.77
CA CYS A 207 3.27 11.16 -10.84
C CYS A 207 4.44 11.03 -9.84
N VAL A 208 4.17 10.38 -8.72
CA VAL A 208 5.14 10.07 -7.66
C VAL A 208 5.83 8.76 -7.99
N ARG A 209 7.14 8.81 -8.20
CA ARG A 209 7.98 7.65 -8.55
C ARG A 209 8.64 7.05 -7.34
N LEU A 210 8.65 5.73 -7.26
CA LEU A 210 9.42 4.96 -6.28
C LEU A 210 10.37 4.01 -7.01
N MET A 211 11.41 3.55 -6.34
CA MET A 211 12.16 2.38 -6.79
C MET A 211 11.24 1.17 -6.88
N ASN A 212 11.48 0.24 -7.79
CA ASN A 212 10.63 -0.94 -7.94
C ASN A 212 10.56 -1.78 -6.65
N GLN A 213 11.67 -1.94 -5.94
CA GLN A 213 11.72 -2.62 -4.65
C GLN A 213 10.85 -1.93 -3.59
N ASP A 214 10.81 -0.60 -3.62
CA ASP A 214 10.05 0.20 -2.68
C ASP A 214 8.55 0.20 -2.99
N VAL A 215 8.17 0.30 -4.26
CA VAL A 215 6.73 0.26 -4.62
C VAL A 215 6.12 -1.13 -4.38
N ILE A 216 6.91 -2.20 -4.49
CA ILE A 216 6.47 -3.56 -4.14
C ILE A 216 6.18 -3.65 -2.63
N ASP A 217 7.06 -3.09 -1.78
CA ASP A 217 6.85 -3.03 -0.33
C ASP A 217 5.67 -2.12 0.03
N LEU A 218 5.59 -0.92 -0.54
CA LEU A 218 4.47 0.01 -0.39
C LEU A 218 3.13 -0.65 -0.72
N TYR A 219 3.07 -1.36 -1.85
CA TYR A 219 1.86 -2.04 -2.30
C TYR A 219 1.34 -3.08 -1.31
N LYS A 220 2.24 -3.75 -0.57
CA LYS A 220 1.87 -4.72 0.47
C LYS A 220 1.33 -4.05 1.74
N ARG A 221 1.80 -2.83 2.05
CA ARG A 221 1.43 -2.10 3.28
C ARG A 221 0.15 -1.30 3.14
N VAL A 222 -0.08 -0.73 1.97
CA VAL A 222 -1.22 0.19 1.75
C VAL A 222 -2.50 -0.61 1.61
N PRO A 223 -3.50 -0.42 2.49
CA PRO A 223 -4.78 -1.13 2.37
C PRO A 223 -5.58 -0.62 1.16
N ALA A 224 -6.57 -1.41 0.75
CA ALA A 224 -7.54 -0.94 -0.23
C ALA A 224 -8.31 0.26 0.32
N LYS A 225 -8.57 1.26 -0.52
CA LYS A 225 -9.25 2.52 -0.16
C LYS A 225 -8.51 3.35 0.90
N ALA A 226 -7.20 3.18 1.02
CA ALA A 226 -6.39 3.99 1.91
C ALA A 226 -6.54 5.48 1.59
N LYS A 227 -6.65 6.29 2.64
CA LYS A 227 -6.55 7.74 2.52
C LYS A 227 -5.14 8.12 2.05
N ILE A 228 -5.04 9.08 1.15
CA ILE A 228 -3.79 9.72 0.76
C ILE A 228 -3.90 11.22 0.94
N VAL A 229 -2.84 11.82 1.46
CA VAL A 229 -2.69 13.26 1.61
C VAL A 229 -1.42 13.68 0.89
N VAL A 230 -1.49 14.72 0.06
CA VAL A 230 -0.32 15.27 -0.65
C VAL A 230 -0.09 16.68 -0.17
N TRP A 231 1.06 16.90 0.44
CA TRP A 231 1.54 18.20 0.89
C TRP A 231 2.40 18.87 -0.19
N GLN A 232 2.32 20.21 -0.22
CA GLN A 232 3.18 21.07 -1.03
C GLN A 232 3.93 22.06 -0.17
#